data_5ffd0611d31a1851710f638b20a3927b
#
_entry.id   5ffd0611d31a1851710f638b20a3927b
#
_cell.length_a   1.000
_cell.length_b   1.000
_cell.length_c   1.000
_cell.angle_alpha   90.00
_cell.angle_beta   90.00
_cell.angle_gamma   90.00
#
_symmetry.space_group_name_H-M   'P 1'
#
loop_
_entity.id
_entity.type
_entity.pdbx_description
1 polymer ?
#
loop_
_entity_poly.entity_id
_entity_poly.type
_entity_poly.pdbx_seq_one_letter_code
_entity_poly.pdbx_strand_id
1 'polypeptide(L)'
;VTAYNYKRPFVTDYQRRILDSPARYTVTAAATKVGKTASHIIWLFEQALKAKENQSVWWVAPVYQQAEIAFNRMRTQISDKGFFKVNESKLRLTTPTGSIIQFKSAEKPDNLYGDDVYAAVFDEFTRAREDAWFALRSTLTKTEGKCKLIGNVKGKKNWGYKLAERARMGEPNYEFHKITAWDGVNAGILSSDEVEQAKRDLPTHIFSELYLAEPTEDGSNPFGLSHIQQCIRPLSGKPVEWYGIDLAKYTDWTVIIGLDADYNVAHFDRFQMDWAQTEQKIIQLIGQTPAAIDSTGVGDPIVEKIQRVCPRVTGVKFTSISKQQMMEQLTADVHAGAIGFPEGIIADEMRNFEFEHTQTGMRYSAPTGLHDDAVCALALARHCSQRNKKGVFYVI
;
A
#
# COMPACT_ATOMS: atom_id res chain seq x y z
N VAL A 1 -38.67 -27.04 -18.22
CA VAL A 1 -37.80 -26.31 -17.26
C VAL A 1 -36.90 -27.34 -16.57
N THR A 2 -35.62 -27.29 -16.85
CA THR A 2 -34.65 -28.18 -16.21
C THR A 2 -34.54 -27.80 -14.76
N ALA A 3 -34.91 -28.67 -13.81
CA ALA A 3 -34.78 -28.43 -12.39
C ALA A 3 -33.32 -28.67 -11.98
N TYR A 4 -32.64 -27.66 -11.45
CA TYR A 4 -31.30 -27.79 -10.89
C TYR A 4 -31.40 -27.99 -9.39
N ASN A 5 -30.76 -29.03 -8.86
CA ASN A 5 -30.67 -29.28 -7.43
C ASN A 5 -29.33 -28.75 -6.92
N TYR A 6 -29.35 -27.64 -6.18
CA TYR A 6 -28.15 -27.05 -5.58
C TYR A 6 -28.03 -27.46 -4.11
N LYS A 7 -26.87 -27.99 -3.75
CA LYS A 7 -26.49 -28.20 -2.36
C LYS A 7 -25.20 -27.41 -2.09
N ARG A 8 -25.25 -26.56 -1.05
CA ARG A 8 -24.05 -25.81 -0.65
C ARG A 8 -22.92 -26.78 -0.35
N PRO A 9 -21.71 -26.59 -0.91
CA PRO A 9 -20.53 -27.35 -0.54
C PRO A 9 -20.15 -27.18 0.91
N PHE A 10 -19.24 -28.00 1.42
CA PHE A 10 -18.70 -27.84 2.76
C PHE A 10 -18.06 -26.43 2.93
N VAL A 11 -18.40 -25.78 4.02
CA VAL A 11 -17.79 -24.55 4.53
C VAL A 11 -17.54 -24.70 6.02
N THR A 12 -16.45 -24.11 6.49
CA THR A 12 -16.11 -24.11 7.94
C THR A 12 -17.11 -23.25 8.73
N ASP A 13 -17.12 -23.39 10.06
CA ASP A 13 -18.04 -22.62 10.90
C ASP A 13 -17.78 -21.11 10.83
N TYR A 14 -16.52 -20.68 10.76
CA TYR A 14 -16.22 -19.25 10.56
C TYR A 14 -16.66 -18.74 9.19
N GLN A 15 -16.50 -19.55 8.13
CA GLN A 15 -17.00 -19.19 6.80
C GLN A 15 -18.53 -19.10 6.82
N ARG A 16 -19.21 -20.07 7.42
CA ARG A 16 -20.67 -20.08 7.52
C ARG A 16 -21.20 -18.83 8.21
N ARG A 17 -20.61 -18.43 9.34
CA ARG A 17 -21.02 -17.20 10.06
C ARG A 17 -20.94 -15.96 9.16
N ILE A 18 -19.89 -15.83 8.34
CA ILE A 18 -19.74 -14.71 7.41
C ILE A 18 -20.77 -14.78 6.27
N LEU A 19 -20.91 -15.96 5.66
CA LEU A 19 -21.80 -16.11 4.49
C LEU A 19 -23.26 -15.89 4.87
N ASP A 20 -23.67 -16.36 6.05
CA ASP A 20 -25.07 -16.30 6.51
C ASP A 20 -25.40 -15.00 7.27
N SER A 21 -24.42 -14.09 7.44
CA SER A 21 -24.63 -12.80 8.09
C SER A 21 -25.82 -12.04 7.45
N PRO A 22 -26.77 -11.53 8.25
CA PRO A 22 -27.88 -10.72 7.78
C PRO A 22 -27.46 -9.31 7.39
N ALA A 23 -26.30 -8.84 7.83
CA ALA A 23 -25.83 -7.48 7.58
C ALA A 23 -25.77 -7.17 6.08
N ARG A 24 -26.07 -5.93 5.72
CA ARG A 24 -25.97 -5.46 4.34
C ARG A 24 -24.52 -5.43 3.88
N TYR A 25 -23.61 -5.05 4.76
CA TYR A 25 -22.17 -4.99 4.52
C TYR A 25 -21.43 -5.82 5.55
N THR A 26 -20.72 -6.86 5.11
CA THR A 26 -19.78 -7.56 6.00
C THR A 26 -18.37 -7.17 5.64
N VAL A 27 -17.56 -6.81 6.63
CA VAL A 27 -16.13 -6.49 6.46
C VAL A 27 -15.32 -7.59 7.14
N THR A 28 -14.57 -8.33 6.36
CA THR A 28 -13.80 -9.48 6.87
C THR A 28 -12.31 -9.25 6.72
N ALA A 29 -11.63 -9.08 7.86
CA ALA A 29 -10.20 -9.12 7.98
C ALA A 29 -9.76 -10.59 8.11
N ALA A 30 -9.11 -11.14 7.08
CA ALA A 30 -8.82 -12.56 7.05
C ALA A 30 -7.35 -12.85 6.71
N ALA A 31 -6.78 -13.83 7.40
CA ALA A 31 -5.47 -14.37 7.12
C ALA A 31 -5.36 -14.95 5.69
N THR A 32 -4.12 -15.16 5.26
CA THR A 32 -3.88 -15.83 3.98
C THR A 32 -4.32 -17.29 4.04
N LYS A 33 -4.77 -17.84 2.88
CA LYS A 33 -5.10 -19.27 2.68
C LYS A 33 -6.20 -19.88 3.58
N VAL A 34 -6.94 -19.08 4.33
CA VAL A 34 -8.09 -19.57 5.15
C VAL A 34 -9.38 -19.79 4.34
N GLY A 35 -9.30 -19.87 3.02
CA GLY A 35 -10.43 -20.19 2.15
C GLY A 35 -11.41 -19.04 1.90
N LYS A 36 -11.01 -17.79 2.15
CA LYS A 36 -11.87 -16.60 1.96
C LYS A 36 -12.44 -16.50 0.55
N THR A 37 -11.62 -16.62 -0.49
CA THR A 37 -12.07 -16.52 -1.90
C THR A 37 -13.02 -17.67 -2.25
N ALA A 38 -12.70 -18.92 -1.86
CA ALA A 38 -13.52 -20.09 -2.18
C ALA A 38 -14.93 -19.99 -1.58
N SER A 39 -15.03 -19.61 -0.29
CA SER A 39 -16.34 -19.47 0.38
C SER A 39 -17.17 -18.34 -0.22
N HIS A 40 -16.56 -17.20 -0.58
CA HIS A 40 -17.31 -16.08 -1.12
C HIS A 40 -17.72 -16.28 -2.58
N ILE A 41 -17.01 -17.11 -3.35
CA ILE A 41 -17.46 -17.61 -4.66
C ILE A 41 -18.77 -18.38 -4.50
N ILE A 42 -18.88 -19.26 -3.49
CA ILE A 42 -20.09 -20.01 -3.17
C ILE A 42 -21.23 -19.02 -2.86
N TRP A 43 -21.00 -18.05 -1.97
CA TRP A 43 -22.00 -17.06 -1.61
C TRP A 43 -22.50 -16.24 -2.82
N LEU A 44 -21.55 -15.74 -3.64
CA LEU A 44 -21.91 -14.95 -4.81
C LEU A 44 -22.74 -15.75 -5.81
N PHE A 45 -22.40 -17.02 -6.02
CA PHE A 45 -23.20 -17.94 -6.82
C PHE A 45 -24.63 -18.11 -6.25
N GLU A 46 -24.76 -18.28 -4.94
CA GLU A 46 -26.07 -18.35 -4.28
C GLU A 46 -26.89 -17.06 -4.44
N GLN A 47 -26.21 -15.89 -4.43
CA GLN A 47 -26.91 -14.64 -4.72
C GLN A 47 -27.37 -14.58 -6.19
N ALA A 48 -26.57 -15.09 -7.12
CA ALA A 48 -26.95 -15.16 -8.52
C ALA A 48 -28.16 -16.07 -8.74
N LEU A 49 -28.27 -17.18 -7.99
CA LEU A 49 -29.46 -18.06 -8.06
C LEU A 49 -30.75 -17.37 -7.52
N LYS A 50 -30.60 -16.41 -6.63
CA LYS A 50 -31.72 -15.62 -6.04
C LYS A 50 -32.09 -14.40 -6.89
N ALA A 51 -31.13 -13.92 -7.69
CA ALA A 51 -31.32 -12.74 -8.53
C ALA A 51 -32.29 -13.04 -9.67
N LYS A 52 -33.03 -12.02 -10.10
CA LYS A 52 -33.96 -12.09 -11.23
C LYS A 52 -33.17 -12.14 -12.55
N GLU A 53 -33.91 -12.48 -13.61
CA GLU A 53 -33.39 -12.37 -14.97
C GLU A 53 -32.83 -10.96 -15.23
N ASN A 54 -31.66 -10.89 -15.87
CA ASN A 54 -30.90 -9.66 -16.17
C ASN A 54 -30.38 -8.88 -14.94
N GLN A 55 -30.62 -9.33 -13.72
CA GLN A 55 -29.94 -8.74 -12.55
C GLN A 55 -28.47 -9.19 -12.48
N SER A 56 -27.61 -8.26 -12.13
CA SER A 56 -26.17 -8.49 -11.99
C SER A 56 -25.74 -8.73 -10.55
N VAL A 57 -24.86 -9.70 -10.34
CA VAL A 57 -24.04 -9.84 -9.13
C VAL A 57 -22.58 -9.69 -9.51
N TRP A 58 -21.77 -9.05 -8.64
CA TRP A 58 -20.40 -8.71 -8.99
C TRP A 58 -19.37 -9.29 -8.05
N TRP A 59 -18.29 -9.80 -8.65
CA TRP A 59 -17.01 -9.99 -8.00
C TRP A 59 -16.09 -8.85 -8.42
N VAL A 60 -15.63 -8.06 -7.46
CA VAL A 60 -14.69 -6.96 -7.70
C VAL A 60 -13.35 -7.31 -7.07
N ALA A 61 -12.27 -7.19 -7.82
CA ALA A 61 -10.90 -7.42 -7.34
C ALA A 61 -10.01 -6.22 -7.67
N PRO A 62 -8.91 -5.97 -6.95
CA PRO A 62 -8.00 -4.84 -7.19
C PRO A 62 -7.50 -4.76 -8.62
N VAL A 63 -7.13 -5.91 -9.22
CA VAL A 63 -6.58 -6.00 -10.58
C VAL A 63 -7.29 -7.06 -11.42
N TYR A 64 -7.23 -6.89 -12.74
CA TYR A 64 -7.90 -7.79 -13.70
C TYR A 64 -7.54 -9.27 -13.50
N GLN A 65 -6.26 -9.58 -13.31
CA GLN A 65 -5.80 -10.96 -13.12
C GLN A 65 -6.43 -11.65 -11.91
N GLN A 66 -6.66 -10.92 -10.82
CA GLN A 66 -7.34 -11.48 -9.63
C GLN A 66 -8.83 -11.73 -9.88
N ALA A 67 -9.49 -10.86 -10.64
CA ALA A 67 -10.87 -11.08 -11.08
C ALA A 67 -10.97 -12.32 -11.99
N GLU A 68 -10.03 -12.49 -12.90
CA GLU A 68 -9.95 -13.67 -13.80
C GLU A 68 -9.73 -14.97 -13.03
N ILE A 69 -8.91 -14.99 -12.00
CA ILE A 69 -8.73 -16.16 -11.12
C ILE A 69 -10.05 -16.58 -10.49
N ALA A 70 -10.82 -15.62 -9.95
CA ALA A 70 -12.11 -15.90 -9.34
C ALA A 70 -13.14 -16.38 -10.38
N PHE A 71 -13.15 -15.78 -11.58
CA PHE A 71 -13.98 -16.22 -12.71
C PHE A 71 -13.70 -17.66 -13.09
N ASN A 72 -12.43 -18.02 -13.29
CA ASN A 72 -12.03 -19.38 -13.65
C ASN A 72 -12.37 -20.38 -12.56
N ARG A 73 -12.19 -20.02 -11.27
CA ARG A 73 -12.58 -20.87 -10.14
C ARG A 73 -14.08 -21.13 -10.12
N MET A 74 -14.91 -20.09 -10.24
CA MET A 74 -16.37 -20.28 -10.26
C MET A 74 -16.81 -21.14 -11.43
N ARG A 75 -16.28 -20.90 -12.62
CA ARG A 75 -16.61 -21.66 -13.84
C ARG A 75 -16.29 -23.14 -13.70
N THR A 76 -15.17 -23.49 -13.09
CA THR A 76 -14.68 -24.87 -13.00
C THR A 76 -15.23 -25.64 -11.80
N GLN A 77 -15.73 -24.99 -10.78
CA GLN A 77 -16.28 -25.65 -9.58
C GLN A 77 -17.68 -26.25 -9.81
N ILE A 78 -18.39 -25.85 -10.86
CA ILE A 78 -19.68 -26.44 -11.21
C ILE A 78 -19.43 -27.62 -12.14
N SER A 79 -19.89 -28.81 -11.71
CA SER A 79 -19.67 -30.06 -12.44
C SER A 79 -20.40 -30.14 -13.79
N ASP A 80 -21.54 -29.45 -13.90
CA ASP A 80 -22.29 -29.33 -15.15
C ASP A 80 -21.64 -28.27 -16.05
N LYS A 81 -20.90 -28.70 -17.04
CA LYS A 81 -20.21 -27.82 -18.01
C LYS A 81 -21.17 -26.96 -18.84
N GLY A 82 -22.46 -27.32 -18.92
CA GLY A 82 -23.50 -26.57 -19.62
C GLY A 82 -24.25 -25.57 -18.77
N PHE A 83 -23.99 -25.53 -17.46
CA PHE A 83 -24.75 -24.69 -16.54
C PHE A 83 -24.65 -23.18 -16.84
N PHE A 84 -23.45 -22.70 -17.16
CA PHE A 84 -23.27 -21.29 -17.47
C PHE A 84 -23.17 -21.04 -18.98
N LYS A 85 -23.83 -19.96 -19.44
CA LYS A 85 -23.43 -19.29 -20.67
C LYS A 85 -22.21 -18.39 -20.36
N VAL A 86 -21.05 -18.78 -20.91
CA VAL A 86 -19.75 -18.17 -20.60
C VAL A 86 -19.39 -17.12 -21.63
N ASN A 87 -18.90 -15.95 -21.17
CA ASN A 87 -18.24 -14.95 -21.99
C ASN A 87 -16.88 -14.62 -21.37
N GLU A 88 -15.82 -15.21 -21.89
CA GLU A 88 -14.46 -15.09 -21.36
C GLU A 88 -13.88 -13.68 -21.53
N SER A 89 -14.13 -13.03 -22.67
CA SER A 89 -13.59 -11.69 -22.93
C SER A 89 -14.14 -10.62 -21.98
N LYS A 90 -15.35 -10.83 -21.45
CA LYS A 90 -16.00 -9.92 -20.50
C LYS A 90 -15.96 -10.46 -19.07
N LEU A 91 -15.30 -11.58 -18.81
CA LEU A 91 -15.32 -12.29 -17.53
C LEU A 91 -16.75 -12.36 -16.94
N ARG A 92 -17.68 -12.90 -17.74
CA ARG A 92 -19.10 -12.93 -17.42
C ARG A 92 -19.64 -14.35 -17.51
N LEU A 93 -20.45 -14.74 -16.52
CA LEU A 93 -21.23 -15.97 -16.47
C LEU A 93 -22.70 -15.62 -16.41
N THR A 94 -23.53 -16.25 -17.25
CA THR A 94 -24.98 -16.13 -17.18
C THR A 94 -25.57 -17.45 -16.71
N THR A 95 -26.38 -17.42 -15.66
CA THR A 95 -27.03 -18.60 -15.10
C THR A 95 -28.22 -19.03 -15.99
N PRO A 96 -28.75 -20.26 -15.82
CA PRO A 96 -29.98 -20.68 -16.50
C PRO A 96 -31.20 -19.83 -16.20
N THR A 97 -31.22 -19.13 -15.05
CA THR A 97 -32.29 -18.20 -14.68
C THR A 97 -32.16 -16.82 -15.33
N GLY A 98 -31.10 -16.60 -16.11
CA GLY A 98 -30.83 -15.34 -16.80
C GLY A 98 -30.14 -14.29 -15.95
N SER A 99 -29.81 -14.57 -14.67
CA SER A 99 -29.00 -13.66 -13.85
C SER A 99 -27.56 -13.66 -14.30
N ILE A 100 -26.85 -12.58 -14.01
CA ILE A 100 -25.53 -12.30 -14.59
C ILE A 100 -24.50 -12.17 -13.47
N ILE A 101 -23.41 -12.95 -13.55
CA ILE A 101 -22.25 -12.82 -12.67
C ILE A 101 -21.14 -12.14 -13.45
N GLN A 102 -20.68 -10.97 -12.98
CA GLN A 102 -19.59 -10.24 -13.62
C GLN A 102 -18.40 -10.16 -12.68
N PHE A 103 -17.20 -10.38 -13.24
CA PHE A 103 -15.94 -10.26 -12.54
C PHE A 103 -15.23 -9.00 -13.04
N LYS A 104 -15.03 -8.03 -12.16
CA LYS A 104 -14.58 -6.69 -12.50
C LYS A 104 -13.27 -6.33 -11.78
N SER A 105 -12.46 -5.51 -12.44
CA SER A 105 -11.27 -4.89 -11.86
C SER A 105 -11.58 -3.52 -11.25
N ALA A 106 -10.98 -3.22 -10.11
CA ALA A 106 -11.03 -1.93 -9.44
C ALA A 106 -9.90 -0.97 -9.85
N GLU A 107 -9.07 -1.33 -10.86
CA GLU A 107 -7.96 -0.49 -11.34
C GLU A 107 -8.44 0.89 -11.81
N LYS A 108 -9.62 0.92 -12.44
CA LYS A 108 -10.29 2.16 -12.87
C LYS A 108 -11.66 2.22 -12.19
N PRO A 109 -11.79 2.91 -11.05
CA PRO A 109 -13.04 2.99 -10.28
C PRO A 109 -14.23 3.46 -11.09
N ASP A 110 -14.03 4.37 -12.05
CA ASP A 110 -15.10 4.88 -12.92
C ASP A 110 -15.81 3.79 -13.73
N ASN A 111 -15.13 2.67 -14.02
CA ASN A 111 -15.73 1.53 -14.71
C ASN A 111 -16.69 0.72 -13.83
N LEU A 112 -16.78 1.04 -12.55
CA LEU A 112 -17.74 0.41 -11.62
C LEU A 112 -19.06 1.17 -11.50
N TYR A 113 -19.20 2.35 -12.10
CA TYR A 113 -20.47 3.08 -12.13
C TYR A 113 -21.42 2.55 -13.21
N GLY A 114 -22.70 2.86 -13.07
CA GLY A 114 -23.71 2.74 -14.14
C GLY A 114 -24.55 1.47 -14.17
N ASP A 115 -24.35 0.52 -13.25
CA ASP A 115 -25.16 -0.70 -13.14
C ASP A 115 -25.99 -0.72 -11.83
N ASP A 116 -27.10 -1.47 -11.82
CA ASP A 116 -27.86 -1.80 -10.60
C ASP A 116 -27.46 -3.21 -10.14
N VAL A 117 -26.63 -3.29 -9.10
CA VAL A 117 -26.04 -4.55 -8.63
C VAL A 117 -26.86 -5.15 -7.50
N TYR A 118 -27.28 -6.42 -7.63
CA TYR A 118 -28.08 -7.13 -6.63
C TYR A 118 -27.25 -7.57 -5.42
N ALA A 119 -26.02 -8.04 -5.64
CA ALA A 119 -25.08 -8.41 -4.59
C ALA A 119 -23.66 -8.31 -5.09
N ALA A 120 -22.69 -8.06 -4.20
CA ALA A 120 -21.28 -7.98 -4.57
C ALA A 120 -20.35 -8.63 -3.53
N VAL A 121 -19.20 -9.10 -4.03
CA VAL A 121 -18.01 -9.40 -3.25
C VAL A 121 -16.91 -8.43 -3.68
N PHE A 122 -16.26 -7.78 -2.72
CA PHE A 122 -15.05 -6.98 -2.96
C PHE A 122 -13.85 -7.71 -2.36
N ASP A 123 -13.16 -8.45 -3.21
CA ASP A 123 -12.01 -9.27 -2.82
C ASP A 123 -10.74 -8.40 -2.71
N GLU A 124 -9.90 -8.67 -1.72
CA GLU A 124 -8.68 -7.92 -1.40
C GLU A 124 -8.89 -6.40 -1.38
N PHE A 125 -10.03 -5.95 -0.84
CA PHE A 125 -10.49 -4.56 -0.87
C PHE A 125 -9.47 -3.57 -0.30
N THR A 126 -8.68 -3.97 0.70
CA THR A 126 -7.62 -3.14 1.30
C THR A 126 -6.50 -2.78 0.33
N ARG A 127 -6.38 -3.48 -0.80
CA ARG A 127 -5.40 -3.21 -1.87
C ARG A 127 -5.93 -2.31 -2.97
N ALA A 128 -7.25 -2.09 -3.02
CA ALA A 128 -7.87 -1.17 -3.96
C ALA A 128 -7.92 0.25 -3.42
N ARG A 129 -8.11 1.24 -4.29
CA ARG A 129 -8.36 2.63 -3.87
C ARG A 129 -9.76 2.75 -3.27
N GLU A 130 -9.93 3.67 -2.33
CA GLU A 130 -11.22 3.92 -1.67
C GLU A 130 -12.31 4.34 -2.66
N ASP A 131 -11.94 5.08 -3.73
CA ASP A 131 -12.87 5.47 -4.80
C ASP A 131 -13.60 4.28 -5.42
N ALA A 132 -12.95 3.11 -5.51
CA ALA A 132 -13.58 1.88 -6.00
C ALA A 132 -14.69 1.39 -5.07
N TRP A 133 -14.53 1.60 -3.76
CA TRP A 133 -15.61 1.33 -2.79
C TRP A 133 -16.76 2.31 -2.98
N PHE A 134 -16.50 3.61 -3.16
CA PHE A 134 -17.55 4.60 -3.40
C PHE A 134 -18.37 4.27 -4.65
N ALA A 135 -17.67 3.91 -5.74
CA ALA A 135 -18.31 3.50 -6.98
C ALA A 135 -19.18 2.23 -6.79
N LEU A 136 -18.60 1.16 -6.23
CA LEU A 136 -19.33 -0.08 -5.96
C LEU A 136 -20.51 0.15 -5.02
N ARG A 137 -20.32 0.93 -3.95
CA ARG A 137 -21.38 1.26 -2.99
C ARG A 137 -22.57 1.96 -3.65
N SER A 138 -22.31 2.82 -4.64
CA SER A 138 -23.38 3.53 -5.38
C SER A 138 -24.23 2.57 -6.20
N THR A 139 -23.65 1.55 -6.83
CA THR A 139 -24.38 0.56 -7.66
C THR A 139 -25.34 -0.34 -6.85
N LEU A 140 -25.09 -0.47 -5.56
CA LEU A 140 -25.93 -1.26 -4.63
C LEU A 140 -27.11 -0.46 -4.06
N THR A 141 -27.26 0.83 -4.42
CA THR A 141 -28.22 1.72 -3.76
C THR A 141 -29.65 1.35 -4.11
N LYS A 142 -29.96 1.20 -5.39
CA LYS A 142 -31.33 0.95 -5.88
C LYS A 142 -31.85 -0.43 -5.50
N THR A 143 -30.95 -1.42 -5.44
CA THR A 143 -31.29 -2.81 -5.13
C THR A 143 -31.27 -3.10 -3.63
N GLU A 144 -30.81 -2.15 -2.81
CA GLU A 144 -30.42 -2.38 -1.41
C GLU A 144 -29.49 -3.58 -1.23
N GLY A 145 -28.66 -3.80 -2.27
CA GLY A 145 -27.84 -4.99 -2.42
C GLY A 145 -26.83 -5.17 -1.28
N LYS A 146 -26.56 -6.45 -0.98
CA LYS A 146 -25.56 -6.83 0.01
C LYS A 146 -24.15 -6.83 -0.60
N CYS A 147 -23.15 -6.44 0.22
CA CYS A 147 -21.75 -6.56 -0.17
C CYS A 147 -20.92 -7.23 0.93
N LYS A 148 -20.05 -8.15 0.50
CA LYS A 148 -19.03 -8.75 1.36
C LYS A 148 -17.65 -8.25 0.95
N LEU A 149 -17.02 -7.48 1.84
CA LEU A 149 -15.65 -6.98 1.68
C LEU A 149 -14.72 -7.95 2.39
N ILE A 150 -13.77 -8.53 1.66
CA ILE A 150 -12.87 -9.56 2.18
C ILE A 150 -11.44 -9.24 1.77
N GLY A 151 -10.48 -9.48 2.65
CA GLY A 151 -9.07 -9.30 2.34
C GLY A 151 -8.16 -9.47 3.55
N ASN A 152 -6.86 -9.43 3.29
CA ASN A 152 -5.88 -9.27 4.35
C ASN A 152 -5.95 -7.82 4.87
N VAL A 153 -5.58 -7.63 6.13
CA VAL A 153 -5.42 -6.26 6.66
C VAL A 153 -4.18 -5.60 6.05
N LYS A 154 -4.22 -4.29 6.01
CA LYS A 154 -3.08 -3.42 5.72
C LYS A 154 -3.04 -2.36 6.82
N GLY A 155 -1.89 -1.84 7.16
CA GLY A 155 -1.66 -0.88 8.25
C GLY A 155 -2.83 0.03 8.65
N LYS A 156 -2.85 0.55 9.84
CA LYS A 156 -3.97 1.30 10.44
C LYS A 156 -4.38 2.58 9.68
N LYS A 157 -3.52 3.11 8.82
CA LYS A 157 -3.83 4.26 7.95
C LYS A 157 -4.70 3.90 6.76
N ASN A 158 -4.77 2.61 6.38
CA ASN A 158 -5.53 2.12 5.24
C ASN A 158 -7.03 2.39 5.39
N TRP A 159 -7.69 2.82 4.32
CA TRP A 159 -9.13 3.07 4.31
C TRP A 159 -9.96 1.83 4.69
N GLY A 160 -9.53 0.67 4.23
CA GLY A 160 -10.19 -0.59 4.54
C GLY A 160 -10.09 -0.95 6.01
N TYR A 161 -8.97 -0.62 6.69
CA TYR A 161 -8.87 -0.75 8.14
C TYR A 161 -9.85 0.20 8.85
N LYS A 162 -9.92 1.47 8.43
CA LYS A 162 -10.88 2.44 8.99
C LYS A 162 -12.32 1.97 8.85
N LEU A 163 -12.66 1.38 7.69
CA LEU A 163 -13.98 0.78 7.46
C LEU A 163 -14.22 -0.42 8.39
N ALA A 164 -13.23 -1.29 8.58
CA ALA A 164 -13.30 -2.43 9.49
C ALA A 164 -13.50 -1.99 10.95
N GLU A 165 -12.82 -0.94 11.40
CA GLU A 165 -13.02 -0.36 12.73
C GLU A 165 -14.44 0.21 12.92
N ARG A 166 -14.96 0.94 11.93
CA ARG A 166 -16.36 1.41 11.97
C ARG A 166 -17.35 0.25 12.10
N ALA A 167 -17.13 -0.81 11.31
CA ALA A 167 -17.96 -2.02 11.39
C ALA A 167 -17.84 -2.70 12.78
N ARG A 168 -16.63 -2.75 13.37
CA ARG A 168 -16.38 -3.31 14.70
C ARG A 168 -17.03 -2.49 15.83
N MET A 169 -17.11 -1.17 15.65
CA MET A 169 -17.79 -0.26 16.58
C MET A 169 -19.31 -0.28 16.49
N GLY A 170 -19.90 -1.14 15.63
CA GLY A 170 -21.34 -1.30 15.51
C GLY A 170 -22.01 -0.31 14.57
N GLU A 171 -21.32 0.16 13.54
CA GLU A 171 -21.92 0.98 12.46
C GLU A 171 -23.20 0.28 11.92
N PRO A 172 -24.35 0.95 11.82
CA PRO A 172 -25.58 0.35 11.33
C PRO A 172 -25.40 -0.28 9.94
N ASN A 173 -25.97 -1.47 9.75
CA ASN A 173 -25.89 -2.29 8.53
C ASN A 173 -24.50 -2.90 8.25
N TYR A 174 -23.51 -2.70 9.12
CA TYR A 174 -22.18 -3.32 9.01
C TYR A 174 -22.00 -4.41 10.06
N GLU A 175 -21.26 -5.44 9.68
CA GLU A 175 -20.78 -6.49 10.60
C GLU A 175 -19.32 -6.79 10.31
N PHE A 176 -18.50 -6.86 11.37
CA PHE A 176 -17.08 -7.14 11.28
C PHE A 176 -16.77 -8.58 11.63
N HIS A 177 -15.90 -9.23 10.84
CA HIS A 177 -15.37 -10.56 11.12
C HIS A 177 -13.84 -10.55 11.04
N LYS A 178 -13.20 -11.28 11.97
CA LYS A 178 -11.76 -11.53 11.95
C LYS A 178 -11.53 -13.03 11.81
N ILE A 179 -10.62 -13.44 10.92
CA ILE A 179 -10.21 -14.83 10.72
C ILE A 179 -8.69 -14.86 10.72
N THR A 180 -8.11 -15.58 11.66
CA THR A 180 -6.67 -15.81 11.76
C THR A 180 -6.26 -17.12 11.07
N ALA A 181 -4.95 -17.31 10.85
CA ALA A 181 -4.45 -18.60 10.39
C ALA A 181 -4.74 -19.73 11.38
N TRP A 182 -4.78 -19.43 12.68
CA TRP A 182 -5.12 -20.42 13.73
C TRP A 182 -6.58 -20.88 13.64
N ASP A 183 -7.51 -20.01 13.23
CA ASP A 183 -8.88 -20.46 12.90
C ASP A 183 -8.87 -21.45 11.73
N GLY A 184 -7.99 -21.23 10.75
CA GLY A 184 -7.76 -22.14 9.64
C GLY A 184 -7.15 -23.48 10.08
N VAL A 185 -6.21 -23.46 11.01
CA VAL A 185 -5.63 -24.68 11.61
C VAL A 185 -6.69 -25.46 12.38
N ASN A 186 -7.47 -24.79 13.22
CA ASN A 186 -8.54 -25.42 14.01
C ASN A 186 -9.64 -26.03 13.12
N ALA A 187 -9.86 -25.48 11.94
CA ALA A 187 -10.81 -26.00 10.97
C ALA A 187 -10.22 -27.07 10.01
N GLY A 188 -8.95 -27.43 10.16
CA GLY A 188 -8.28 -28.41 9.31
C GLY A 188 -7.95 -27.90 7.90
N ILE A 189 -7.96 -26.59 7.68
CA ILE A 189 -7.62 -25.95 6.38
C ILE A 189 -6.12 -25.74 6.23
N LEU A 190 -5.44 -25.41 7.33
CA LEU A 190 -4.00 -25.14 7.38
C LEU A 190 -3.29 -26.12 8.31
N SER A 191 -2.02 -26.41 7.98
CA SER A 191 -1.12 -27.12 8.88
C SER A 191 -0.61 -26.20 9.99
N SER A 192 -0.60 -26.66 11.23
CA SER A 192 0.01 -25.97 12.37
C SER A 192 1.50 -25.71 12.13
N ASP A 193 2.21 -26.74 11.62
CA ASP A 193 3.66 -26.68 11.39
C ASP A 193 4.01 -25.60 10.35
N GLU A 194 3.21 -25.47 9.29
CA GLU A 194 3.38 -24.44 8.26
C GLU A 194 3.18 -23.02 8.84
N VAL A 195 2.18 -22.82 9.70
CA VAL A 195 1.94 -21.53 10.35
C VAL A 195 3.08 -21.19 11.31
N GLU A 196 3.57 -22.16 12.09
CA GLU A 196 4.71 -21.97 12.99
C GLU A 196 6.02 -21.71 12.22
N GLN A 197 6.22 -22.37 11.08
CA GLN A 197 7.35 -22.09 10.21
C GLN A 197 7.28 -20.67 9.68
N ALA A 198 6.16 -20.26 9.12
CA ALA A 198 5.97 -18.89 8.63
C ALA A 198 6.21 -17.85 9.73
N LYS A 199 5.85 -18.14 11.00
CA LYS A 199 6.12 -17.26 12.13
C LYS A 199 7.61 -17.09 12.42
N ARG A 200 8.43 -18.11 12.15
CA ARG A 200 9.89 -18.02 12.32
C ARG A 200 10.57 -17.33 11.15
N ASP A 201 10.06 -17.53 9.93
CA ASP A 201 10.70 -17.09 8.69
C ASP A 201 10.35 -15.66 8.31
N LEU A 202 9.18 -15.16 8.72
CA LEU A 202 8.70 -13.85 8.34
C LEU A 202 8.98 -12.78 9.43
N PRO A 203 9.23 -11.52 9.01
CA PRO A 203 9.22 -10.40 9.94
C PRO A 203 7.91 -10.34 10.72
N THR A 204 7.97 -9.99 12.00
CA THR A 204 6.80 -10.00 12.92
C THR A 204 5.60 -9.23 12.36
N HIS A 205 5.82 -8.05 11.77
CA HIS A 205 4.73 -7.24 11.20
C HIS A 205 4.07 -7.92 9.99
N ILE A 206 4.84 -8.60 9.13
CA ILE A 206 4.31 -9.36 7.98
C ILE A 206 3.50 -10.55 8.47
N PHE A 207 4.02 -11.29 9.47
CA PHE A 207 3.28 -12.41 10.06
C PHE A 207 1.97 -11.94 10.70
N SER A 208 2.00 -10.83 11.45
CA SER A 208 0.79 -10.25 12.06
C SER A 208 -0.28 -9.90 11.02
N GLU A 209 0.09 -9.22 9.93
CA GLU A 209 -0.88 -8.84 8.89
C GLU A 209 -1.40 -10.03 8.09
N LEU A 210 -0.51 -10.93 7.66
CA LEU A 210 -0.88 -12.02 6.76
C LEU A 210 -1.49 -13.23 7.47
N TYR A 211 -1.09 -13.52 8.71
CA TYR A 211 -1.49 -14.73 9.43
C TYR A 211 -2.38 -14.48 10.65
N LEU A 212 -2.26 -13.32 11.30
CA LEU A 212 -3.09 -13.00 12.46
C LEU A 212 -4.23 -12.02 12.13
N ALA A 213 -4.27 -11.51 10.91
CA ALA A 213 -5.20 -10.46 10.49
C ALA A 213 -5.18 -9.27 11.48
N GLU A 214 -3.97 -8.88 11.91
CA GLU A 214 -3.70 -7.77 12.80
C GLU A 214 -2.91 -6.70 12.07
N PRO A 215 -3.48 -5.49 11.88
CA PRO A 215 -2.76 -4.39 11.25
C PRO A 215 -1.68 -3.87 12.18
N THR A 216 -0.52 -3.62 11.63
CA THR A 216 0.56 -2.97 12.36
C THR A 216 0.36 -1.46 12.38
N GLU A 217 0.88 -0.79 13.42
CA GLU A 217 0.82 0.68 13.49
C GLU A 217 1.65 1.33 12.39
N ASP A 218 2.78 0.72 12.11
CA ASP A 218 3.76 1.22 11.16
C ASP A 218 3.40 0.89 9.69
N GLY A 219 2.54 -0.12 9.46
CA GLY A 219 2.08 -0.52 8.11
C GLY A 219 3.25 -0.77 7.17
N SER A 220 3.25 -0.06 6.03
CA SER A 220 4.36 -0.03 5.06
C SER A 220 5.41 1.04 5.36
N ASN A 221 5.44 1.61 6.56
CA ASN A 221 6.42 2.63 6.94
C ASN A 221 7.78 1.97 7.24
N PRO A 222 8.86 2.29 6.48
CA PRO A 222 10.15 1.66 6.67
C PRO A 222 10.86 2.14 7.94
N PHE A 223 10.56 3.36 8.40
CA PHE A 223 11.26 4.00 9.51
C PHE A 223 10.75 3.56 10.89
N GLY A 224 9.46 3.19 11.00
CA GLY A 224 8.82 2.86 12.27
C GLY A 224 8.51 4.06 13.16
N LEU A 225 7.24 4.24 13.57
CA LEU A 225 6.81 5.45 14.30
C LEU A 225 7.57 5.66 15.62
N SER A 226 7.87 4.58 16.33
CA SER A 226 8.63 4.63 17.59
C SER A 226 10.08 5.07 17.39
N HIS A 227 10.74 4.61 16.33
CA HIS A 227 12.10 5.02 15.98
C HIS A 227 12.17 6.45 15.48
N ILE A 228 11.19 6.89 14.65
CA ILE A 228 11.05 8.29 14.26
C ILE A 228 11.00 9.19 15.52
N GLN A 229 10.16 8.82 16.49
CA GLN A 229 10.01 9.58 17.73
C GLN A 229 11.31 9.69 18.53
N GLN A 230 12.13 8.64 18.56
CA GLN A 230 13.43 8.63 19.25
C GLN A 230 14.48 9.50 18.53
N CYS A 231 14.31 9.76 17.24
CA CYS A 231 15.21 10.61 16.45
C CYS A 231 14.87 12.11 16.50
N ILE A 232 13.71 12.48 17.07
CA ILE A 232 13.28 13.87 17.14
C ILE A 232 14.18 14.65 18.11
N ARG A 233 14.87 15.66 17.58
CA ARG A 233 15.77 16.57 18.29
C ARG A 233 15.67 17.96 17.67
N PRO A 234 15.87 19.05 18.42
CA PRO A 234 15.95 20.39 17.84
C PRO A 234 17.11 20.48 16.84
N LEU A 235 17.08 21.49 15.97
CA LEU A 235 18.24 21.80 15.12
C LEU A 235 19.50 21.92 15.98
N SER A 236 20.58 21.27 15.54
CA SER A 236 21.75 21.07 16.40
C SER A 236 22.54 22.35 16.72
N GLY A 237 22.37 23.41 15.90
CA GLY A 237 23.12 24.67 16.03
C GLY A 237 24.64 24.53 15.76
N LYS A 238 25.12 23.33 15.39
CA LYS A 238 26.49 23.07 15.02
C LYS A 238 26.75 23.41 13.55
N PRO A 239 28.03 23.58 13.13
CA PRO A 239 28.37 23.75 11.72
C PRO A 239 27.87 22.58 10.87
N VAL A 240 27.40 22.91 9.66
CA VAL A 240 27.00 21.90 8.68
C VAL A 240 28.24 21.29 8.00
N GLU A 241 28.31 19.97 8.00
CA GLU A 241 29.38 19.22 7.36
C GLU A 241 28.98 18.65 5.99
N TRP A 242 27.69 18.36 5.79
CA TRP A 242 27.16 17.79 4.54
C TRP A 242 25.77 18.32 4.25
N TYR A 243 25.53 18.68 2.98
CA TYR A 243 24.21 19.04 2.50
C TYR A 243 23.59 17.96 1.62
N GLY A 244 22.27 17.81 1.71
CA GLY A 244 21.43 17.07 0.77
C GLY A 244 20.36 17.98 0.24
N ILE A 245 20.15 17.96 -1.06
CA ILE A 245 19.24 18.89 -1.74
C ILE A 245 18.36 18.11 -2.69
N ASP A 246 17.07 18.18 -2.47
CA ASP A 246 16.04 17.70 -3.39
C ASP A 246 15.50 18.90 -4.19
N LEU A 247 15.67 18.85 -5.51
CA LEU A 247 15.30 19.94 -6.42
C LEU A 247 13.91 19.70 -7.01
N ALA A 248 13.02 20.64 -6.81
CA ALA A 248 11.67 20.58 -7.36
C ALA A 248 11.47 21.38 -8.65
N LYS A 249 10.53 20.90 -9.49
CA LYS A 249 9.96 21.65 -10.61
C LYS A 249 8.73 22.44 -10.14
N TYR A 250 8.58 23.66 -10.62
CA TYR A 250 7.43 24.59 -10.62
C TYR A 250 6.31 24.47 -9.58
N THR A 251 5.92 23.28 -9.17
CA THR A 251 4.79 23.02 -8.26
C THR A 251 5.18 22.26 -6.98
N ASP A 252 6.37 21.69 -6.93
CA ASP A 252 6.90 20.98 -5.77
C ASP A 252 7.89 21.84 -4.98
N TRP A 253 8.35 21.33 -3.85
CA TRP A 253 9.22 22.06 -2.93
C TRP A 253 10.69 21.68 -3.13
N THR A 254 11.55 22.68 -3.32
CA THR A 254 12.98 22.47 -3.13
C THR A 254 13.28 22.39 -1.65
N VAL A 255 13.94 21.33 -1.21
CA VAL A 255 14.32 21.11 0.18
C VAL A 255 15.83 21.00 0.32
N ILE A 256 16.39 21.74 1.27
CA ILE A 256 17.82 21.71 1.63
C ILE A 256 17.95 21.25 3.09
N ILE A 257 18.69 20.16 3.30
CA ILE A 257 19.03 19.67 4.64
C ILE A 257 20.53 19.67 4.82
N GLY A 258 21.00 20.26 5.92
CA GLY A 258 22.39 20.23 6.35
C GLY A 258 22.56 19.37 7.60
N LEU A 259 23.48 18.42 7.57
CA LEU A 259 23.86 17.58 8.71
C LEU A 259 25.15 18.05 9.35
N ASP A 260 25.21 18.01 10.68
CA ASP A 260 26.46 18.17 11.43
C ASP A 260 27.31 16.89 11.48
N ALA A 261 28.45 16.94 12.15
CA ALA A 261 29.38 15.80 12.27
C ALA A 261 28.77 14.57 12.98
N ASP A 262 27.73 14.78 13.80
CA ASP A 262 27.03 13.73 14.56
C ASP A 262 25.72 13.29 13.86
N TYR A 263 25.53 13.67 12.60
CA TYR A 263 24.34 13.39 11.78
C TYR A 263 23.04 13.99 12.34
N ASN A 264 23.09 15.05 13.14
CA ASN A 264 21.88 15.79 13.47
C ASN A 264 21.65 16.89 12.43
N VAL A 265 20.40 17.18 12.14
CA VAL A 265 20.02 18.28 11.24
C VAL A 265 20.41 19.60 11.90
N ALA A 266 21.33 20.31 11.26
CA ALA A 266 21.80 21.63 11.66
C ALA A 266 21.16 22.74 10.82
N HIS A 267 20.73 22.40 9.59
CA HIS A 267 20.04 23.34 8.71
C HIS A 267 18.88 22.65 8.00
N PHE A 268 17.74 23.35 7.93
CA PHE A 268 16.56 22.93 7.19
C PHE A 268 15.95 24.13 6.47
N ASP A 269 15.74 24.02 5.17
CA ASP A 269 15.09 25.04 4.36
C ASP A 269 14.18 24.39 3.33
N ARG A 270 12.99 24.92 3.13
CA ARG A 270 11.98 24.44 2.18
C ARG A 270 11.33 25.63 1.49
N PHE A 271 11.43 25.71 0.18
CA PHE A 271 10.95 26.85 -0.58
C PHE A 271 10.54 26.50 -2.00
N GLN A 272 9.82 27.42 -2.63
CA GLN A 272 9.49 27.40 -4.06
C GLN A 272 10.00 28.69 -4.68
N MET A 273 10.92 28.58 -5.62
CA MET A 273 11.53 29.72 -6.34
C MET A 273 11.79 29.32 -7.78
N ASP A 274 12.01 30.32 -8.65
CA ASP A 274 12.51 30.03 -9.99
C ASP A 274 13.95 29.47 -9.96
N TRP A 275 14.35 28.88 -11.08
CA TRP A 275 15.63 28.17 -11.17
C TRP A 275 16.85 29.07 -10.92
N ALA A 276 16.82 30.32 -11.37
CA ALA A 276 17.95 31.22 -11.20
C ALA A 276 18.12 31.63 -9.73
N GLN A 277 17.01 31.90 -9.05
CA GLN A 277 17.00 32.21 -7.61
C GLN A 277 17.40 31.00 -6.78
N THR A 278 16.90 29.80 -7.14
CA THR A 278 17.25 28.53 -6.49
C THR A 278 18.74 28.26 -6.60
N GLU A 279 19.35 28.39 -7.78
CA GLU A 279 20.79 28.20 -8.03
C GLU A 279 21.62 29.15 -7.16
N GLN A 280 21.30 30.45 -7.17
CA GLN A 280 22.00 31.45 -6.38
C GLN A 280 21.92 31.17 -4.87
N LYS A 281 20.72 30.81 -4.38
CA LYS A 281 20.50 30.49 -2.97
C LYS A 281 21.32 29.29 -2.54
N ILE A 282 21.33 28.22 -3.34
CA ILE A 282 22.12 27.02 -3.07
C ILE A 282 23.61 27.37 -3.01
N ILE A 283 24.15 28.04 -4.02
CA ILE A 283 25.57 28.43 -4.07
C ILE A 283 25.99 29.25 -2.84
N GLN A 284 25.18 30.24 -2.45
CA GLN A 284 25.44 31.08 -1.28
C GLN A 284 25.42 30.28 0.02
N LEU A 285 24.48 29.33 0.15
CA LEU A 285 24.29 28.55 1.37
C LEU A 285 25.40 27.51 1.55
N ILE A 286 25.68 26.71 0.51
CA ILE A 286 26.59 25.56 0.66
C ILE A 286 28.06 25.97 0.59
N GLY A 287 28.41 27.01 -0.17
CA GLY A 287 29.79 27.46 -0.35
C GLY A 287 30.71 26.32 -0.79
N GLN A 288 31.68 25.98 0.05
CA GLN A 288 32.63 24.86 -0.18
C GLN A 288 32.27 23.59 0.59
N THR A 289 31.12 23.57 1.29
CA THR A 289 30.67 22.37 2.01
C THR A 289 30.22 21.29 1.03
N PRO A 290 30.58 20.01 1.23
CA PRO A 290 30.12 18.91 0.39
C PRO A 290 28.60 18.84 0.34
N ALA A 291 28.04 18.65 -0.87
CA ALA A 291 26.62 18.50 -1.07
C ALA A 291 26.30 17.41 -2.09
N ALA A 292 25.21 16.68 -1.85
CA ALA A 292 24.59 15.78 -2.81
C ALA A 292 23.25 16.40 -3.26
N ILE A 293 23.05 16.53 -4.56
CA ILE A 293 21.87 17.15 -5.15
C ILE A 293 21.18 16.15 -6.07
N ASP A 294 19.85 16.02 -5.98
CA ASP A 294 19.10 15.26 -6.97
C ASP A 294 19.25 15.87 -8.35
N SER A 295 19.84 15.11 -9.28
CA SER A 295 20.03 15.50 -10.68
C SER A 295 19.08 14.76 -11.64
N THR A 296 17.99 14.18 -11.14
CA THR A 296 17.04 13.44 -11.96
C THR A 296 16.27 14.37 -12.92
N GLY A 297 16.29 14.06 -14.18
CA GLY A 297 15.56 14.82 -15.23
C GLY A 297 16.16 16.21 -15.51
N VAL A 298 15.44 17.28 -15.20
CA VAL A 298 15.89 18.68 -15.44
C VAL A 298 16.91 19.19 -14.42
N GLY A 299 17.23 18.41 -13.39
CA GLY A 299 18.24 18.79 -12.40
C GLY A 299 19.67 18.83 -12.96
N ASP A 300 19.99 18.00 -13.95
CA ASP A 300 21.34 17.91 -14.53
C ASP A 300 21.97 19.27 -14.92
N PRO A 301 21.32 20.15 -15.72
CA PRO A 301 21.92 21.43 -16.10
C PRO A 301 22.15 22.40 -14.93
N ILE A 302 21.30 22.32 -13.90
CA ILE A 302 21.41 23.18 -12.71
C ILE A 302 22.56 22.70 -11.85
N VAL A 303 22.65 21.40 -11.63
CA VAL A 303 23.75 20.78 -10.88
C VAL A 303 25.10 21.09 -11.55
N GLU A 304 25.21 21.00 -12.88
CA GLU A 304 26.43 21.36 -13.61
C GLU A 304 26.84 22.81 -13.38
N LYS A 305 25.89 23.76 -13.36
CA LYS A 305 26.20 25.15 -13.08
C LYS A 305 26.69 25.34 -11.66
N ILE A 306 26.01 24.72 -10.67
CA ILE A 306 26.41 24.78 -9.27
C ILE A 306 27.82 24.19 -9.09
N GLN A 307 28.13 23.06 -9.72
CA GLN A 307 29.44 22.40 -9.67
C GLN A 307 30.58 23.26 -10.18
N ARG A 308 30.35 24.16 -11.15
CA ARG A 308 31.38 25.12 -11.63
C ARG A 308 31.83 26.09 -10.53
N VAL A 309 30.96 26.42 -9.59
CA VAL A 309 31.25 27.34 -8.47
C VAL A 309 31.56 26.57 -7.19
N CYS A 310 30.88 25.47 -6.95
CA CYS A 310 30.97 24.63 -5.77
C CYS A 310 31.49 23.23 -6.16
N PRO A 311 32.80 23.01 -6.26
CA PRO A 311 33.36 21.78 -6.84
C PRO A 311 33.14 20.51 -5.97
N ARG A 312 32.72 20.67 -4.72
CA ARG A 312 32.39 19.55 -3.80
C ARG A 312 30.94 19.10 -3.89
N VAL A 313 30.20 19.57 -4.88
CA VAL A 313 28.84 19.15 -5.18
C VAL A 313 28.85 17.89 -6.05
N THR A 314 28.02 16.92 -5.69
CA THR A 314 27.80 15.70 -6.47
C THR A 314 26.33 15.62 -6.90
N GLY A 315 26.09 15.50 -8.20
CA GLY A 315 24.77 15.14 -8.74
C GLY A 315 24.48 13.67 -8.50
N VAL A 316 23.31 13.36 -8.00
CA VAL A 316 22.83 12.00 -7.73
C VAL A 316 21.56 11.75 -8.54
N LYS A 317 21.57 10.75 -9.44
CA LYS A 317 20.36 10.34 -10.17
C LYS A 317 19.59 9.30 -9.37
N PHE A 318 18.35 9.62 -9.04
CA PHE A 318 17.43 8.65 -8.45
C PHE A 318 17.00 7.63 -9.50
N THR A 319 17.56 6.45 -9.42
CA THR A 319 17.04 5.22 -10.02
C THR A 319 16.33 4.42 -8.95
N SER A 320 15.53 3.42 -9.33
CA SER A 320 14.90 2.52 -8.34
C SER A 320 15.93 1.90 -7.38
N ILE A 321 17.09 1.51 -7.91
CA ILE A 321 18.17 0.90 -7.12
C ILE A 321 18.85 1.91 -6.20
N SER A 322 19.24 3.09 -6.72
CA SER A 322 19.95 4.10 -5.91
C SER A 322 19.04 4.68 -4.82
N LYS A 323 17.75 4.94 -5.13
CA LYS A 323 16.76 5.40 -4.13
C LYS A 323 16.57 4.34 -3.06
N GLN A 324 16.41 3.06 -3.43
CA GLN A 324 16.31 1.96 -2.48
C GLN A 324 17.49 1.92 -1.51
N GLN A 325 18.71 1.92 -2.02
CA GLN A 325 19.92 1.86 -1.19
C GLN A 325 20.03 3.03 -0.21
N MET A 326 19.70 4.24 -0.64
CA MET A 326 19.71 5.42 0.24
C MET A 326 18.63 5.36 1.30
N MET A 327 17.42 4.88 0.96
CA MET A 327 16.34 4.72 1.92
C MET A 327 16.60 3.59 2.92
N GLU A 328 17.18 2.48 2.50
CA GLU A 328 17.61 1.40 3.40
C GLU A 328 18.67 1.88 4.41
N GLN A 329 19.64 2.68 3.96
CA GLN A 329 20.61 3.28 4.86
C GLN A 329 19.97 4.25 5.84
N LEU A 330 19.11 5.15 5.38
CA LEU A 330 18.39 6.09 6.24
C LEU A 330 17.51 5.35 7.25
N THR A 331 16.85 4.27 6.84
CA THR A 331 16.07 3.40 7.71
C THR A 331 16.94 2.80 8.81
N ALA A 332 18.11 2.26 8.46
CA ALA A 332 19.04 1.71 9.44
C ALA A 332 19.53 2.77 10.45
N ASP A 333 19.84 3.99 9.98
CA ASP A 333 20.25 5.09 10.86
C ASP A 333 19.13 5.54 11.81
N VAL A 334 17.87 5.59 11.33
CA VAL A 334 16.70 5.91 12.15
C VAL A 334 16.45 4.83 13.20
N HIS A 335 16.50 3.55 12.82
CA HIS A 335 16.33 2.43 13.76
C HIS A 335 17.44 2.39 14.84
N ALA A 336 18.64 2.80 14.48
CA ALA A 336 19.77 2.89 15.41
C ALA A 336 19.77 4.16 16.27
N GLY A 337 18.86 5.14 16.02
CA GLY A 337 18.88 6.45 16.66
C GLY A 337 20.14 7.27 16.31
N ALA A 338 20.81 6.93 15.19
CA ALA A 338 22.07 7.51 14.76
C ALA A 338 21.92 8.82 13.96
N ILE A 339 20.70 9.25 13.69
CA ILE A 339 20.37 10.49 13.01
C ILE A 339 19.35 11.29 13.83
N GLY A 340 19.46 12.61 13.83
CA GLY A 340 18.52 13.47 14.55
C GLY A 340 17.93 14.56 13.65
N PHE A 341 16.63 14.83 13.78
CA PHE A 341 15.91 15.83 13.00
C PHE A 341 14.81 16.50 13.84
N PRO A 342 14.42 17.77 13.51
CA PRO A 342 13.37 18.46 14.24
C PRO A 342 12.00 17.87 13.99
N GLU A 343 11.10 18.04 14.95
CA GLU A 343 9.67 17.84 14.78
C GLU A 343 9.14 18.75 13.66
N GLY A 344 8.12 18.33 12.94
CA GLY A 344 7.51 19.06 11.83
C GLY A 344 7.73 18.33 10.49
N ILE A 345 8.01 19.05 9.42
CA ILE A 345 7.94 18.56 8.04
C ILE A 345 8.74 17.27 7.84
N ILE A 346 9.98 17.17 8.33
CA ILE A 346 10.81 15.96 8.17
C ILE A 346 10.16 14.78 8.88
N ALA A 347 9.77 14.94 10.13
CA ALA A 347 9.12 13.88 10.91
C ALA A 347 7.76 13.50 10.32
N ASP A 348 6.98 14.47 9.83
CA ASP A 348 5.66 14.25 9.24
C ASP A 348 5.75 13.50 7.91
N GLU A 349 6.69 13.85 7.04
CA GLU A 349 6.95 13.12 5.81
C GLU A 349 7.43 11.70 6.11
N MET A 350 8.35 11.51 7.07
CA MET A 350 8.78 10.17 7.50
C MET A 350 7.64 9.32 8.05
N ARG A 351 6.72 9.90 8.86
CA ARG A 351 5.55 9.18 9.38
C ARG A 351 4.60 8.72 8.27
N ASN A 352 4.57 9.43 7.15
CA ASN A 352 3.71 9.13 6.02
C ASN A 352 4.41 8.37 4.89
N PHE A 353 5.71 8.14 5.00
CA PHE A 353 6.49 7.46 3.99
C PHE A 353 6.16 5.96 3.95
N GLU A 354 6.07 5.40 2.73
CA GLU A 354 5.69 4.00 2.54
C GLU A 354 6.66 3.29 1.59
N PHE A 355 6.75 1.98 1.74
CA PHE A 355 7.37 1.12 0.75
C PHE A 355 6.35 0.14 0.17
N GLU A 356 6.50 -0.18 -1.10
CA GLU A 356 5.71 -1.17 -1.80
C GLU A 356 6.63 -2.21 -2.46
N HIS A 357 6.28 -3.48 -2.31
CA HIS A 357 6.94 -4.53 -3.08
C HIS A 357 6.40 -4.52 -4.51
N THR A 358 7.28 -4.27 -5.46
CA THR A 358 6.99 -4.36 -6.90
C THR A 358 7.61 -5.64 -7.49
N GLN A 359 7.26 -6.00 -8.72
CA GLN A 359 7.87 -7.14 -9.41
C GLN A 359 9.39 -7.00 -9.62
N THR A 360 9.90 -5.77 -9.61
CA THR A 360 11.31 -5.44 -9.88
C THR A 360 12.10 -4.99 -8.65
N GLY A 361 11.51 -5.04 -7.44
CA GLY A 361 12.16 -4.62 -6.19
C GLY A 361 11.24 -3.83 -5.27
N MET A 362 11.81 -3.03 -4.37
CA MET A 362 11.06 -2.19 -3.45
C MET A 362 10.96 -0.76 -3.99
N ARG A 363 9.76 -0.21 -3.97
CA ARG A 363 9.51 1.20 -4.28
C ARG A 363 9.28 1.95 -2.97
N TYR A 364 10.01 3.05 -2.80
CA TYR A 364 9.92 3.96 -1.67
C TYR A 364 9.33 5.30 -2.11
N SER A 365 8.22 5.73 -1.52
CA SER A 365 7.57 7.01 -1.85
C SER A 365 6.56 7.42 -0.78
N ALA A 366 6.19 8.70 -0.76
CA ALA A 366 4.97 9.11 -0.09
C ALA A 366 3.73 8.61 -0.84
N PRO A 367 2.59 8.38 -0.14
CA PRO A 367 1.30 8.13 -0.76
C PRO A 367 0.88 9.28 -1.70
N THR A 368 0.01 8.98 -2.66
CA THR A 368 -0.51 9.98 -3.62
C THR A 368 -1.10 11.20 -2.88
N GLY A 369 -0.61 12.39 -3.21
CA GLY A 369 -1.04 13.65 -2.61
C GLY A 369 -0.24 14.08 -1.36
N LEU A 370 0.78 13.32 -0.98
CA LEU A 370 1.75 13.68 0.06
C LEU A 370 3.14 13.85 -0.55
N HIS A 371 4.02 14.55 0.20
CA HIS A 371 5.39 14.87 -0.22
C HIS A 371 6.40 13.93 0.45
N ASP A 372 7.54 13.68 -0.22
CA ASP A 372 8.71 12.96 0.30
C ASP A 372 10.03 13.75 0.10
N ASP A 373 9.93 15.03 -0.23
CA ASP A 373 11.06 15.90 -0.58
C ASP A 373 12.07 16.03 0.57
N ALA A 374 11.57 16.20 1.83
CA ALA A 374 12.44 16.30 3.00
C ALA A 374 13.10 14.97 3.37
N VAL A 375 12.41 13.85 3.17
CA VAL A 375 12.99 12.51 3.36
C VAL A 375 14.08 12.26 2.32
N CYS A 376 13.84 12.62 1.05
CA CYS A 376 14.82 12.50 -0.03
C CYS A 376 16.04 13.40 0.22
N ALA A 377 15.85 14.66 0.61
CA ALA A 377 16.94 15.57 0.95
C ALA A 377 17.78 15.07 2.14
N LEU A 378 17.15 14.49 3.18
CA LEU A 378 17.85 13.91 4.31
C LEU A 378 18.66 12.67 3.91
N ALA A 379 18.11 11.80 3.06
CA ALA A 379 18.82 10.64 2.51
C ALA A 379 20.02 11.05 1.67
N LEU A 380 19.89 12.12 0.86
CA LEU A 380 21.00 12.70 0.08
C LEU A 380 22.10 13.27 0.98
N ALA A 381 21.76 14.01 2.05
CA ALA A 381 22.76 14.53 3.00
C ALA A 381 23.54 13.39 3.66
N ARG A 382 22.82 12.35 4.06
CA ARG A 382 23.46 11.15 4.65
C ARG A 382 24.32 10.39 3.65
N HIS A 383 23.88 10.26 2.41
CA HIS A 383 24.68 9.69 1.33
C HIS A 383 25.97 10.49 1.06
N CYS A 384 25.88 11.81 1.04
CA CYS A 384 27.01 12.71 0.90
C CYS A 384 28.09 12.45 1.97
N SER A 385 27.68 12.24 3.22
CA SER A 385 28.60 11.99 4.33
C SER A 385 29.42 10.69 4.17
N GLN A 386 28.82 9.65 3.57
CA GLN A 386 29.51 8.37 3.36
C GLN A 386 30.60 8.44 2.28
N ARG A 387 30.32 9.16 1.19
CA ARG A 387 31.28 9.31 0.09
C ARG A 387 32.54 10.05 0.52
N ASN A 388 32.40 11.02 1.41
CA ASN A 388 33.51 11.83 1.91
C ASN A 388 34.35 11.13 3.00
N LYS A 389 33.83 10.07 3.68
CA LYS A 389 34.59 9.25 4.63
C LYS A 389 35.46 8.17 3.96
N LYS A 390 35.16 7.77 2.72
CA LYS A 390 35.98 6.76 1.99
C LYS A 390 37.27 7.29 1.39
N GLY A 391 37.63 8.56 1.61
CA GLY A 391 38.80 9.20 1.04
C GLY A 391 40.11 9.10 1.84
N VAL A 392 40.19 8.29 2.90
CA VAL A 392 41.47 8.10 3.66
C VAL A 392 41.94 6.67 3.46
N PHE A 393 42.66 6.43 2.36
CA PHE A 393 43.50 5.25 2.24
C PHE A 393 44.85 5.57 2.91
N TYR A 394 45.14 4.94 4.03
CA TYR A 394 46.51 4.83 4.51
C TYR A 394 47.22 3.74 3.68
N VAL A 395 48.13 4.17 2.80
CA VAL A 395 49.14 3.26 2.23
C VAL A 395 50.22 3.15 3.31
N ILE A 396 50.34 1.95 3.91
CA ILE A 396 51.45 1.59 4.75
C ILE A 396 52.55 0.98 3.86
#